data_9abbfd1dc062aef5391e319c003de682
#
_entry.id   9abbfd1dc062aef5391e319c003de682
#
_cell.length_a   1.000
_cell.length_b   1.000
_cell.length_c   1.000
_cell.angle_alpha   90.00
_cell.angle_beta   90.00
_cell.angle_gamma   90.00
#
_symmetry.space_group_name_H-M   'P 1'
#
loop_
_entity.id
_entity.type
_entity.pdbx_description
1 polymer ?
#
loop_
_entity_poly.entity_id
_entity_poly.type
_entity_poly.pdbx_seq_one_letter_code
_entity_poly.pdbx_strand_id
1 'polypeptide(L)'
;MRKKIYINLITVFLLLFQADILFGQTNNKIIITVGKYPITYFDLFKEVKMISILSNSKINENNREKIKNLAIASLIKRKIKIGEIEKLGIKNYSKRELEQLIQNTSRRIGLDKNGLRELLKKNNLSFDSLVKRFETDLKWNSMIFQIYKNKISLNTVEIENKINLELENLEDKNDEKKIEMIKQNIVNQEKDKKLQMFSNSHYSNLERTIQIKFL
;
A
#
# COMPACT_ATOMS: atom_id res chain seq x y z
N MET A 1 -61.11 20.40 -12.63
CA MET A 1 -60.40 19.13 -12.88
C MET A 1 -58.91 19.30 -13.16
N ARG A 2 -58.44 20.26 -13.96
CA ARG A 2 -57.00 20.44 -14.28
C ARG A 2 -56.08 20.69 -13.11
N LYS A 3 -56.46 21.47 -12.09
CA LYS A 3 -55.60 21.74 -10.89
C LYS A 3 -55.28 20.51 -10.04
N LYS A 4 -56.19 19.53 -9.92
CA LYS A 4 -55.93 18.29 -9.17
C LYS A 4 -54.94 17.37 -9.87
N ILE A 5 -54.84 17.41 -11.18
CA ILE A 5 -53.91 16.59 -12.00
C ILE A 5 -52.45 17.10 -11.76
N TYR A 6 -52.24 18.43 -11.74
CA TYR A 6 -50.93 19.02 -11.51
C TYR A 6 -50.40 18.76 -10.09
N ILE A 7 -51.28 18.78 -9.07
CA ILE A 7 -50.91 18.49 -7.69
C ILE A 7 -50.45 17.02 -7.56
N ASN A 8 -51.15 16.08 -8.17
CA ASN A 8 -50.77 14.68 -8.18
C ASN A 8 -49.44 14.44 -8.95
N LEU A 9 -49.19 15.15 -10.05
CA LEU A 9 -47.97 15.03 -10.82
C LEU A 9 -46.75 15.55 -10.04
N ILE A 10 -46.92 16.65 -9.31
CA ILE A 10 -45.85 17.23 -8.44
C ILE A 10 -45.55 16.31 -7.26
N THR A 11 -46.57 15.69 -6.67
CA THR A 11 -46.38 14.75 -5.52
C THR A 11 -45.67 13.48 -5.98
N VAL A 12 -45.98 12.94 -7.16
CA VAL A 12 -45.25 11.77 -7.71
C VAL A 12 -43.80 12.13 -8.07
N PHE A 13 -43.58 13.34 -8.62
CA PHE A 13 -42.22 13.81 -8.92
C PHE A 13 -41.36 14.00 -7.65
N LEU A 14 -41.95 14.49 -6.55
CA LEU A 14 -41.28 14.63 -5.26
C LEU A 14 -40.94 13.29 -4.62
N LEU A 15 -41.79 12.27 -4.80
CA LEU A 15 -41.53 10.91 -4.30
C LEU A 15 -40.41 10.19 -5.06
N LEU A 16 -40.22 10.50 -6.35
CA LEU A 16 -39.12 9.94 -7.16
C LEU A 16 -37.76 10.49 -6.74
N PHE A 17 -37.69 11.73 -6.22
CA PHE A 17 -36.44 12.32 -5.74
C PHE A 17 -35.97 11.76 -4.38
N GLN A 18 -36.84 11.08 -3.61
CA GLN A 18 -36.46 10.51 -2.33
C GLN A 18 -35.80 9.11 -2.45
N ALA A 19 -35.91 8.45 -3.60
CA ALA A 19 -35.35 7.13 -3.82
C ALA A 19 -33.81 7.12 -3.94
N ASP A 20 -33.20 8.21 -4.38
CA ASP A 20 -31.74 8.29 -4.55
C ASP A 20 -30.96 8.46 -3.24
N ILE A 21 -31.61 8.89 -2.15
CA ILE A 21 -30.95 9.15 -0.86
C ILE A 21 -30.67 7.84 -0.11
N LEU A 22 -31.43 6.78 -0.35
CA LEU A 22 -31.30 5.50 0.35
C LEU A 22 -30.16 4.61 -0.14
N PHE A 23 -29.68 4.78 -1.38
CA PHE A 23 -28.56 4.01 -1.94
C PHE A 23 -27.18 4.54 -1.56
N GLY A 24 -27.06 5.77 -1.09
CA GLY A 24 -25.78 6.40 -0.70
C GLY A 24 -25.26 5.99 0.67
N GLN A 25 -26.11 5.53 1.57
CA GLN A 25 -25.73 5.31 2.98
C GLN A 25 -25.02 3.98 3.25
N THR A 26 -25.22 2.96 2.43
CA THR A 26 -24.65 1.63 2.67
C THR A 26 -23.14 1.55 2.36
N ASN A 27 -22.64 2.41 1.47
CA ASN A 27 -21.25 2.38 1.04
C ASN A 27 -20.27 3.01 2.05
N ASN A 28 -20.75 3.86 2.96
CA ASN A 28 -19.92 4.57 3.94
C ASN A 28 -19.97 3.96 5.35
N LYS A 29 -20.61 2.78 5.53
CA LYS A 29 -20.64 2.11 6.83
C LYS A 29 -19.21 1.82 7.28
N ILE A 30 -18.85 2.30 8.48
CA ILE A 30 -17.59 1.95 9.14
C ILE A 30 -17.71 0.48 9.56
N ILE A 31 -16.71 -0.34 9.20
CA ILE A 31 -16.66 -1.77 9.53
C ILE A 31 -15.51 -2.11 10.47
N ILE A 32 -14.47 -1.28 10.49
CA ILE A 32 -13.31 -1.44 11.37
C ILE A 32 -12.84 -0.05 11.80
N THR A 33 -12.38 0.08 13.03
CA THR A 33 -11.60 1.24 13.47
C THR A 33 -10.21 0.80 13.92
N VAL A 34 -9.18 1.56 13.54
CA VAL A 34 -7.78 1.36 13.93
C VAL A 34 -7.34 2.60 14.69
N GLY A 35 -7.39 2.56 16.03
CA GLY A 35 -7.30 3.76 16.84
C GLY A 35 -8.39 4.77 16.42
N LYS A 36 -7.97 5.99 16.01
CA LYS A 36 -8.87 7.05 15.51
C LYS A 36 -9.25 6.91 14.02
N TYR A 37 -8.66 5.98 13.29
CA TYR A 37 -8.82 5.88 11.83
C TYR A 37 -9.92 4.88 11.47
N PRO A 38 -11.01 5.31 10.83
CA PRO A 38 -12.03 4.40 10.35
C PRO A 38 -11.60 3.70 9.05
N ILE A 39 -12.13 2.51 8.87
CA ILE A 39 -12.14 1.74 7.61
C ILE A 39 -13.59 1.48 7.28
N THR A 40 -14.02 1.91 6.10
CA THR A 40 -15.39 1.73 5.62
C THR A 40 -15.52 0.47 4.77
N TYR A 41 -16.76 0.02 4.55
CA TYR A 41 -17.05 -1.03 3.57
C TYR A 41 -16.56 -0.66 2.18
N PHE A 42 -16.66 0.63 1.82
CA PHE A 42 -16.18 1.12 0.53
C PHE A 42 -14.65 1.06 0.39
N ASP A 43 -13.92 1.36 1.48
CA ASP A 43 -12.47 1.17 1.50
C ASP A 43 -12.09 -0.29 1.26
N LEU A 44 -12.79 -1.22 1.94
CA LEU A 44 -12.55 -2.66 1.76
C LEU A 44 -12.83 -3.10 0.31
N PHE A 45 -13.94 -2.66 -0.26
CA PHE A 45 -14.29 -2.98 -1.65
C PHE A 45 -13.24 -2.49 -2.65
N LYS A 46 -12.76 -1.24 -2.49
CA LYS A 46 -11.68 -0.68 -3.32
C LYS A 46 -10.36 -1.43 -3.12
N GLU A 47 -10.03 -1.79 -1.90
CA GLU A 47 -8.79 -2.51 -1.59
C GLU A 47 -8.79 -3.91 -2.20
N VAL A 48 -9.90 -4.64 -2.12
CA VAL A 48 -10.10 -5.95 -2.76
C VAL A 48 -9.86 -5.86 -4.27
N LYS A 49 -10.47 -4.86 -4.95
CA LYS A 49 -10.24 -4.61 -6.37
C LYS A 49 -8.79 -4.25 -6.67
N MET A 50 -8.18 -3.37 -5.87
CA MET A 50 -6.79 -2.97 -6.05
C MET A 50 -5.84 -4.16 -5.93
N ILE A 51 -6.01 -5.02 -4.94
CA ILE A 51 -5.21 -6.24 -4.78
C ILE A 51 -5.39 -7.15 -5.98
N SER A 52 -6.62 -7.40 -6.44
CA SER A 52 -6.91 -8.24 -7.59
C SER A 52 -6.18 -7.75 -8.85
N ILE A 53 -6.25 -6.45 -9.14
CA ILE A 53 -5.58 -5.85 -10.29
C ILE A 53 -4.05 -5.96 -10.17
N LEU A 54 -3.49 -5.56 -9.03
CA LEU A 54 -2.04 -5.52 -8.84
C LEU A 54 -1.40 -6.91 -8.74
N SER A 55 -2.17 -7.93 -8.36
CA SER A 55 -1.71 -9.33 -8.35
C SER A 55 -2.01 -10.07 -9.66
N ASN A 56 -2.65 -9.41 -10.64
CA ASN A 56 -3.16 -10.02 -11.86
C ASN A 56 -4.01 -11.28 -11.60
N SER A 57 -4.77 -11.27 -10.50
CA SER A 57 -5.57 -12.40 -10.05
C SER A 57 -7.04 -12.07 -10.12
N LYS A 58 -7.81 -12.78 -10.95
CA LYS A 58 -9.26 -12.64 -10.99
C LYS A 58 -9.89 -13.20 -9.72
N ILE A 59 -10.86 -12.46 -9.16
CA ILE A 59 -11.62 -12.89 -8.00
C ILE A 59 -12.59 -13.99 -8.44
N ASN A 60 -12.54 -15.13 -7.75
CA ASN A 60 -13.44 -16.26 -7.91
C ASN A 60 -13.82 -16.83 -6.53
N GLU A 61 -14.69 -17.82 -6.49
CA GLU A 61 -15.17 -18.41 -5.23
C GLU A 61 -14.04 -18.96 -4.36
N ASN A 62 -13.01 -19.58 -4.98
CA ASN A 62 -11.91 -20.22 -4.25
C ASN A 62 -10.94 -19.22 -3.59
N ASN A 63 -10.82 -17.98 -4.11
CA ASN A 63 -9.87 -17.01 -3.61
C ASN A 63 -10.51 -15.77 -2.96
N ARG A 64 -11.84 -15.64 -3.03
CA ARG A 64 -12.58 -14.46 -2.55
C ARG A 64 -12.30 -14.14 -1.08
N GLU A 65 -12.42 -15.12 -0.20
CA GLU A 65 -12.17 -14.92 1.23
C GLU A 65 -10.69 -14.61 1.52
N LYS A 66 -9.77 -15.27 0.81
CA LYS A 66 -8.33 -14.98 0.92
C LYS A 66 -8.02 -13.54 0.52
N ILE A 67 -8.54 -13.07 -0.61
CA ILE A 67 -8.32 -11.68 -1.08
C ILE A 67 -8.96 -10.68 -0.12
N LYS A 68 -10.16 -10.96 0.41
CA LYS A 68 -10.83 -10.12 1.42
C LYS A 68 -9.98 -9.98 2.68
N ASN A 69 -9.47 -11.09 3.22
CA ASN A 69 -8.64 -11.08 4.41
C ASN A 69 -7.31 -10.33 4.18
N LEU A 70 -6.69 -10.48 3.01
CA LEU A 70 -5.53 -9.69 2.60
C LEU A 70 -5.86 -8.20 2.52
N ALA A 71 -7.04 -7.84 2.01
CA ALA A 71 -7.49 -6.46 1.92
C ALA A 71 -7.71 -5.83 3.31
N ILE A 72 -8.34 -6.56 4.23
CA ILE A 72 -8.52 -6.12 5.61
C ILE A 72 -7.16 -5.89 6.28
N ALA A 73 -6.25 -6.87 6.21
CA ALA A 73 -4.91 -6.76 6.79
C ALA A 73 -4.12 -5.59 6.18
N SER A 74 -4.21 -5.39 4.86
CA SER A 74 -3.56 -4.27 4.16
C SER A 74 -4.09 -2.92 4.63
N LEU A 75 -5.41 -2.77 4.78
CA LEU A 75 -6.03 -1.54 5.27
C LEU A 75 -5.63 -1.24 6.71
N ILE A 76 -5.69 -2.22 7.60
CA ILE A 76 -5.28 -2.08 9.00
C ILE A 76 -3.80 -1.65 9.05
N LYS A 77 -2.92 -2.38 8.37
CA LYS A 77 -1.48 -2.06 8.30
C LYS A 77 -1.23 -0.64 7.85
N ARG A 78 -1.96 -0.18 6.83
CA ARG A 78 -1.81 1.18 6.29
C ARG A 78 -2.29 2.22 7.29
N LYS A 79 -3.39 2.00 8.02
CA LYS A 79 -3.88 2.93 9.05
C LYS A 79 -2.90 3.04 10.22
N ILE A 80 -2.30 1.93 10.66
CA ILE A 80 -1.24 1.94 11.70
C ILE A 80 -0.04 2.77 11.23
N LYS A 81 0.45 2.52 10.00
CA LYS A 81 1.56 3.29 9.43
C LYS A 81 1.25 4.79 9.33
N ILE A 82 0.07 5.14 8.83
CA ILE A 82 -0.38 6.54 8.73
C ILE A 82 -0.36 7.20 10.10
N GLY A 83 -0.89 6.54 11.12
CA GLY A 83 -0.93 7.07 12.47
C GLY A 83 0.45 7.40 13.03
N GLU A 84 1.43 6.51 12.85
CA GLU A 84 2.78 6.74 13.35
C GLU A 84 3.53 7.79 12.52
N ILE A 85 3.37 7.79 11.19
CA ILE A 85 3.91 8.82 10.28
C ILE A 85 3.42 10.21 10.66
N GLU A 86 2.10 10.36 10.93
CA GLU A 86 1.51 11.63 11.36
C GLU A 86 2.01 12.06 12.73
N LYS A 87 2.06 11.14 13.70
CA LYS A 87 2.54 11.38 15.06
C LYS A 87 3.98 11.92 15.06
N LEU A 88 4.84 11.38 14.21
CA LEU A 88 6.24 11.78 14.10
C LEU A 88 6.47 12.91 13.07
N GLY A 89 5.42 13.40 12.41
CA GLY A 89 5.50 14.51 11.47
C GLY A 89 6.32 14.24 10.21
N ILE A 90 6.40 12.98 9.76
CA ILE A 90 7.20 12.57 8.60
C ILE A 90 6.52 13.04 7.30
N LYS A 91 7.15 13.99 6.63
CA LYS A 91 6.64 14.57 5.37
C LYS A 91 7.42 14.11 4.14
N ASN A 92 8.73 13.88 4.31
CA ASN A 92 9.64 13.66 3.20
C ASN A 92 9.71 12.18 2.80
N TYR A 93 9.80 11.97 1.50
CA TYR A 93 10.06 10.68 0.87
C TYR A 93 10.72 10.89 -0.50
N SER A 94 11.32 9.86 -1.06
CA SER A 94 11.98 9.90 -2.37
C SER A 94 10.96 9.88 -3.51
N LYS A 95 10.83 10.99 -4.24
CA LYS A 95 10.00 11.05 -5.45
C LYS A 95 10.52 10.12 -6.56
N ARG A 96 11.83 9.92 -6.63
CA ARG A 96 12.46 8.97 -7.56
C ARG A 96 12.02 7.55 -7.28
N GLU A 97 12.03 7.14 -6.01
CA GLU A 97 11.54 5.81 -5.60
C GLU A 97 10.05 5.64 -5.87
N LEU A 98 9.25 6.67 -5.64
CA LEU A 98 7.83 6.64 -5.99
C LEU A 98 7.62 6.34 -7.48
N GLU A 99 8.35 7.04 -8.35
CA GLU A 99 8.24 6.82 -9.79
C GLU A 99 8.70 5.41 -10.19
N GLN A 100 9.78 4.91 -9.57
CA GLN A 100 10.25 3.53 -9.77
C GLN A 100 9.22 2.50 -9.31
N LEU A 101 8.56 2.70 -8.16
CA LEU A 101 7.50 1.81 -7.70
C LEU A 101 6.31 1.76 -8.66
N ILE A 102 5.91 2.92 -9.20
CA ILE A 102 4.83 3.00 -10.19
C ILE A 102 5.23 2.24 -11.46
N GLN A 103 6.42 2.49 -12.00
CA GLN A 103 6.91 1.83 -13.21
C GLN A 103 7.05 0.33 -13.02
N ASN A 104 7.65 -0.12 -11.92
CA ASN A 104 7.82 -1.54 -11.63
C ASN A 104 6.47 -2.24 -11.45
N THR A 105 5.49 -1.57 -10.83
CA THR A 105 4.13 -2.09 -10.67
C THR A 105 3.43 -2.22 -12.02
N SER A 106 3.54 -1.22 -12.88
CA SER A 106 2.98 -1.26 -14.24
C SER A 106 3.57 -2.42 -15.06
N ARG A 107 4.91 -2.52 -15.09
CA ARG A 107 5.61 -3.60 -15.84
C ARG A 107 5.23 -5.00 -15.35
N ARG A 108 5.08 -5.18 -14.03
CA ARG A 108 4.70 -6.49 -13.45
C ARG A 108 3.35 -7.01 -13.95
N ILE A 109 2.43 -6.11 -14.32
CA ILE A 109 1.14 -6.46 -14.89
C ILE A 109 1.08 -6.30 -16.41
N GLY A 110 2.25 -6.14 -17.07
CA GLY A 110 2.38 -6.05 -18.53
C GLY A 110 1.93 -4.71 -19.13
N LEU A 111 1.94 -3.62 -18.34
CA LEU A 111 1.51 -2.29 -18.77
C LEU A 111 2.61 -1.25 -18.57
N ASP A 112 2.43 -0.09 -19.19
CA ASP A 112 3.12 1.14 -18.82
C ASP A 112 2.32 1.93 -17.76
N LYS A 113 2.84 3.08 -17.35
CA LYS A 113 2.20 3.96 -16.35
C LYS A 113 0.81 4.45 -16.81
N ASN A 114 0.65 4.75 -18.10
CA ASN A 114 -0.62 5.23 -18.63
C ASN A 114 -1.63 4.07 -18.71
N GLY A 115 -1.20 2.91 -19.17
CA GLY A 115 -2.03 1.70 -19.18
C GLY A 115 -2.51 1.30 -17.78
N LEU A 116 -1.64 1.41 -16.76
CA LEU A 116 -2.04 1.20 -15.37
C LEU A 116 -3.09 2.22 -14.91
N ARG A 117 -2.94 3.50 -15.27
CA ARG A 117 -3.91 4.55 -14.94
C ARG A 117 -5.28 4.25 -15.55
N GLU A 118 -5.32 3.90 -16.83
CA GLU A 118 -6.56 3.58 -17.53
C GLU A 118 -7.20 2.28 -16.99
N LEU A 119 -6.40 1.27 -16.67
CA LEU A 119 -6.90 0.04 -16.06
C LEU A 119 -7.58 0.30 -14.71
N LEU A 120 -6.96 1.12 -13.85
CA LEU A 120 -7.53 1.51 -12.56
C LEU A 120 -8.82 2.30 -12.77
N LYS A 121 -8.83 3.30 -13.66
CA LYS A 121 -10.02 4.10 -13.99
C LYS A 121 -11.17 3.24 -14.49
N LYS A 122 -10.92 2.30 -15.41
CA LYS A 122 -11.93 1.34 -15.92
C LYS A 122 -12.57 0.50 -14.81
N ASN A 123 -11.84 0.27 -13.71
CA ASN A 123 -12.32 -0.46 -12.54
C ASN A 123 -12.88 0.44 -11.42
N ASN A 124 -13.13 1.73 -11.70
CA ASN A 124 -13.58 2.73 -10.73
C ASN A 124 -12.60 2.90 -9.54
N LEU A 125 -11.29 2.79 -9.81
CA LEU A 125 -10.22 3.06 -8.87
C LEU A 125 -9.44 4.31 -9.28
N SER A 126 -9.06 5.12 -8.29
CA SER A 126 -8.23 6.29 -8.52
C SER A 126 -6.74 5.91 -8.58
N PHE A 127 -6.03 6.39 -9.60
CA PHE A 127 -4.58 6.29 -9.66
C PHE A 127 -3.91 6.99 -8.47
N ASP A 128 -4.48 8.12 -8.00
CA ASP A 128 -3.98 8.84 -6.83
C ASP A 128 -4.09 8.00 -5.54
N SER A 129 -5.07 7.11 -5.45
CA SER A 129 -5.17 6.17 -4.32
C SER A 129 -4.00 5.18 -4.31
N LEU A 130 -3.53 4.72 -5.47
CA LEU A 130 -2.33 3.91 -5.59
C LEU A 130 -1.08 4.72 -5.23
N VAL A 131 -0.96 5.95 -5.74
CA VAL A 131 0.14 6.87 -5.41
C VAL A 131 0.22 7.10 -3.90
N LYS A 132 -0.89 7.46 -3.24
CA LYS A 132 -0.95 7.65 -1.78
C LYS A 132 -0.54 6.40 -0.99
N ARG A 133 -0.85 5.22 -1.50
CA ARG A 133 -0.40 3.95 -0.91
C ARG A 133 1.13 3.85 -0.93
N PHE A 134 1.75 4.09 -2.07
CA PHE A 134 3.20 4.07 -2.20
C PHE A 134 3.88 5.19 -1.40
N GLU A 135 3.31 6.39 -1.38
CA GLU A 135 3.80 7.49 -0.53
C GLU A 135 3.80 7.11 0.96
N THR A 136 2.74 6.43 1.42
CA THR A 136 2.68 5.94 2.81
C THR A 136 3.80 4.95 3.09
N ASP A 137 4.06 4.01 2.18
CA ASP A 137 5.13 3.03 2.37
C ASP A 137 6.52 3.68 2.31
N LEU A 138 6.74 4.64 1.42
CA LEU A 138 8.00 5.38 1.33
C LEU A 138 8.24 6.29 2.55
N LYS A 139 7.21 6.97 3.05
CA LYS A 139 7.31 7.75 4.30
C LYS A 139 7.60 6.86 5.50
N TRP A 140 6.98 5.68 5.55
CA TRP A 140 7.27 4.68 6.57
C TRP A 140 8.74 4.24 6.50
N ASN A 141 9.26 3.91 5.33
CA ASN A 141 10.66 3.52 5.16
C ASN A 141 11.62 4.65 5.55
N SER A 142 11.31 5.89 5.18
CA SER A 142 12.07 7.09 5.57
C SER A 142 12.08 7.27 7.10
N MET A 143 10.94 7.07 7.74
CA MET A 143 10.80 7.10 9.21
C MET A 143 11.67 6.03 9.89
N ILE A 144 11.55 4.79 9.43
CA ILE A 144 12.33 3.66 9.98
C ILE A 144 13.83 3.94 9.83
N PHE A 145 14.27 4.43 8.68
CA PHE A 145 15.66 4.81 8.48
C PHE A 145 16.10 5.90 9.47
N GLN A 146 15.32 6.97 9.63
CA GLN A 146 15.66 8.04 10.58
C GLN A 146 15.81 7.55 12.02
N ILE A 147 14.91 6.65 12.46
CA ILE A 147 14.90 6.13 13.83
C ILE A 147 16.06 5.14 14.06
N TYR A 148 16.35 4.28 13.07
CA TYR A 148 17.19 3.11 13.28
C TYR A 148 18.55 3.15 12.58
N LYS A 149 18.86 4.15 11.72
CA LYS A 149 20.14 4.23 10.98
C LYS A 149 21.37 4.08 11.87
N ASN A 150 21.34 4.66 13.08
CA ASN A 150 22.45 4.60 14.03
C ASN A 150 22.48 3.28 14.84
N LYS A 151 21.47 2.43 14.71
CA LYS A 151 21.37 1.12 15.36
C LYS A 151 21.72 -0.04 14.40
N ILE A 152 22.04 0.27 13.16
CA ILE A 152 22.44 -0.74 12.18
C ILE A 152 23.86 -1.16 12.51
N SER A 153 24.00 -2.36 13.06
CA SER A 153 25.27 -3.05 13.21
C SER A 153 25.33 -4.19 12.19
N LEU A 154 26.38 -4.20 11.39
CA LEU A 154 26.62 -5.21 10.38
C LEU A 154 27.63 -6.22 10.89
N ASN A 155 27.40 -7.50 10.60
CA ASN A 155 28.36 -8.54 10.89
C ASN A 155 29.42 -8.56 9.77
N THR A 156 30.60 -8.02 10.04
CA THR A 156 31.69 -7.91 9.07
C THR A 156 32.14 -9.26 8.53
N VAL A 157 32.23 -10.28 9.40
CA VAL A 157 32.62 -11.65 9.01
C VAL A 157 31.61 -12.26 8.04
N GLU A 158 30.30 -12.09 8.31
CA GLU A 158 29.24 -12.57 7.41
C GLU A 158 29.28 -11.86 6.05
N ILE A 159 29.54 -10.55 6.06
CA ILE A 159 29.66 -9.75 4.83
C ILE A 159 30.88 -10.19 4.02
N GLU A 160 32.03 -10.34 4.66
CA GLU A 160 33.26 -10.81 4.01
C GLU A 160 33.08 -12.19 3.38
N ASN A 161 32.45 -13.12 4.09
CA ASN A 161 32.13 -14.44 3.54
C ASN A 161 31.24 -14.36 2.30
N LYS A 162 30.19 -13.50 2.33
CA LYS A 162 29.31 -13.30 1.16
C LYS A 162 30.06 -12.67 -0.02
N ILE A 163 30.92 -11.68 0.26
CA ILE A 163 31.75 -11.06 -0.77
C ILE A 163 32.67 -12.11 -1.40
N ASN A 164 33.36 -12.92 -0.62
CA ASN A 164 34.27 -13.93 -1.12
C ASN A 164 33.56 -14.95 -1.99
N LEU A 165 32.38 -15.44 -1.58
CA LEU A 165 31.56 -16.37 -2.38
C LEU A 165 31.15 -15.77 -3.74
N GLU A 166 30.75 -14.48 -3.78
CA GLU A 166 30.41 -13.81 -5.04
C GLU A 166 31.65 -13.59 -5.93
N LEU A 167 32.80 -13.27 -5.34
CA LEU A 167 34.04 -13.06 -6.05
C LEU A 167 34.62 -14.37 -6.62
N GLU A 168 34.40 -15.52 -5.95
CA GLU A 168 34.80 -16.83 -6.49
C GLU A 168 34.12 -17.14 -7.81
N ASN A 169 32.87 -16.70 -7.99
CA ASN A 169 32.07 -16.89 -9.20
C ASN A 169 32.34 -15.86 -10.31
N LEU A 170 33.27 -14.91 -10.09
CA LEU A 170 33.60 -13.90 -11.09
C LEU A 170 34.53 -14.49 -12.16
N GLU A 171 34.16 -14.33 -13.45
CA GLU A 171 34.98 -14.75 -14.59
C GLU A 171 36.27 -13.94 -14.67
N ASP A 172 36.23 -12.62 -14.44
CA ASP A 172 37.39 -11.74 -14.40
C ASP A 172 37.63 -11.21 -12.97
N LYS A 173 38.60 -11.81 -12.32
CA LYS A 173 38.99 -11.47 -10.94
C LYS A 173 39.81 -10.17 -10.83
N ASN A 174 40.12 -9.52 -11.96
CA ASN A 174 40.92 -8.29 -11.99
C ASN A 174 40.07 -7.04 -12.30
N ASP A 175 38.75 -7.19 -12.51
CA ASP A 175 37.83 -6.07 -12.73
C ASP A 175 37.52 -5.37 -11.37
N GLU A 176 38.38 -4.42 -10.99
CA GLU A 176 38.25 -3.68 -9.75
C GLU A 176 36.90 -2.97 -9.59
N LYS A 177 36.32 -2.46 -10.71
CA LYS A 177 34.99 -1.80 -10.69
C LYS A 177 33.89 -2.77 -10.31
N LYS A 178 33.94 -3.96 -10.91
CA LYS A 178 32.95 -5.02 -10.67
C LYS A 178 33.05 -5.55 -9.24
N ILE A 179 34.27 -5.71 -8.76
CA ILE A 179 34.56 -6.08 -7.36
C ILE A 179 33.96 -5.06 -6.39
N GLU A 180 34.23 -3.77 -6.60
CA GLU A 180 33.70 -2.72 -5.73
C GLU A 180 32.17 -2.64 -5.78
N MET A 181 31.57 -2.80 -6.97
CA MET A 181 30.11 -2.88 -7.12
C MET A 181 29.50 -4.05 -6.34
N ILE A 182 30.15 -5.23 -6.36
CA ILE A 182 29.69 -6.40 -5.60
C ILE A 182 29.76 -6.11 -4.10
N LYS A 183 30.88 -5.60 -3.62
CA LYS A 183 31.04 -5.23 -2.20
C LYS A 183 29.97 -4.25 -1.73
N GLN A 184 29.75 -3.17 -2.48
CA GLN A 184 28.72 -2.17 -2.15
C GLN A 184 27.31 -2.77 -2.18
N ASN A 185 27.00 -3.60 -3.17
CA ASN A 185 25.69 -4.24 -3.27
C ASN A 185 25.42 -5.15 -2.06
N ILE A 186 26.39 -5.98 -1.66
CA ILE A 186 26.24 -6.86 -0.50
C ILE A 186 26.06 -6.05 0.79
N VAL A 187 26.87 -5.02 1.02
CA VAL A 187 26.74 -4.14 2.17
C VAL A 187 25.36 -3.45 2.20
N ASN A 188 24.89 -2.95 1.06
CA ASN A 188 23.58 -2.30 0.96
C ASN A 188 22.45 -3.31 1.20
N GLN A 189 22.52 -4.51 0.64
CA GLN A 189 21.53 -5.58 0.90
C GLN A 189 21.45 -5.93 2.39
N GLU A 190 22.59 -6.05 3.10
CA GLU A 190 22.58 -6.34 4.53
C GLU A 190 22.04 -5.17 5.36
N LYS A 191 22.31 -3.92 4.97
CA LYS A 191 21.68 -2.74 5.58
C LYS A 191 20.16 -2.75 5.40
N ASP A 192 19.70 -3.02 4.18
CA ASP A 192 18.28 -3.06 3.86
C ASP A 192 17.56 -4.19 4.61
N LYS A 193 18.19 -5.36 4.73
CA LYS A 193 17.69 -6.47 5.53
C LYS A 193 17.56 -6.10 7.02
N LYS A 194 18.54 -5.43 7.59
CA LYS A 194 18.47 -4.93 8.98
C LYS A 194 17.37 -3.90 9.16
N LEU A 195 17.23 -2.94 8.22
CA LEU A 195 16.14 -1.97 8.24
C LEU A 195 14.78 -2.64 8.12
N GLN A 196 14.65 -3.67 7.31
CA GLN A 196 13.40 -4.45 7.20
C GLN A 196 13.07 -5.16 8.52
N MET A 197 14.06 -5.71 9.21
CA MET A 197 13.88 -6.32 10.54
C MET A 197 13.38 -5.28 11.56
N PHE A 198 14.01 -4.10 11.59
CA PHE A 198 13.56 -2.99 12.45
C PHE A 198 12.15 -2.52 12.09
N SER A 199 11.84 -2.41 10.78
CA SER A 199 10.52 -2.06 10.29
C SER A 199 9.45 -3.03 10.78
N ASN A 200 9.71 -4.33 10.67
CA ASN A 200 8.79 -5.38 11.12
C ASN A 200 8.60 -5.35 12.65
N SER A 201 9.70 -5.21 13.40
CA SER A 201 9.63 -5.12 14.86
C SER A 201 8.87 -3.87 15.32
N HIS A 202 9.16 -2.72 14.73
CA HIS A 202 8.47 -1.47 15.03
C HIS A 202 6.97 -1.57 14.75
N TYR A 203 6.62 -2.10 13.57
CA TYR A 203 5.23 -2.33 13.20
C TYR A 203 4.52 -3.28 14.17
N SER A 204 5.12 -4.42 14.50
CA SER A 204 4.53 -5.40 15.43
C SER A 204 4.31 -4.82 16.83
N ASN A 205 5.18 -3.95 17.29
CA ASN A 205 4.99 -3.26 18.57
C ASN A 205 3.79 -2.30 18.52
N LEU A 206 3.64 -1.54 17.43
CA LEU A 206 2.48 -0.68 17.24
C LEU A 206 1.17 -1.47 17.14
N GLU A 207 1.17 -2.55 16.37
CA GLU A 207 -0.01 -3.40 16.18
C GLU A 207 -0.55 -3.97 17.48
N ARG A 208 0.35 -4.31 18.45
CA ARG A 208 -0.02 -4.80 19.78
C ARG A 208 -0.64 -3.73 20.68
N THR A 209 -0.32 -2.47 20.45
CA THR A 209 -0.74 -1.35 21.31
C THR A 209 -1.92 -0.57 20.79
N ILE A 210 -2.16 -0.62 19.48
CA ILE A 210 -3.27 0.10 18.83
C ILE A 210 -4.56 -0.71 18.96
N GLN A 211 -5.62 -0.07 19.44
CA GLN A 211 -6.92 -0.69 19.53
C GLN A 211 -7.53 -0.87 18.12
N ILE A 212 -7.85 -2.11 17.76
CA ILE A 212 -8.56 -2.48 16.53
C ILE A 212 -9.93 -3.02 16.93
N LYS A 213 -10.99 -2.39 16.40
CA LYS A 213 -12.39 -2.81 16.65
C LYS A 213 -13.07 -3.14 15.33
N PHE A 214 -13.68 -4.32 15.26
CA PHE A 214 -14.61 -4.73 14.19
C PHE A 214 -16.03 -4.35 14.62
N LEU A 215 -16.83 -3.76 13.70
CA LEU A 215 -18.16 -3.18 13.97
C LEU A 215 -19.25 -3.91 13.17
#